data_9fc8ccd4928cee8b4b262ab223321fcc
#
_entry.id   9fc8ccd4928cee8b4b262ab223321fcc
#
_cell.length_a   1.000
_cell.length_b   1.000
_cell.length_c   1.000
_cell.angle_alpha   90.00
_cell.angle_beta   90.00
_cell.angle_gamma   90.00
#
_symmetry.space_group_name_H-M   'P 1'
#
loop_
_entity.id
_entity.type
_entity.pdbx_description
1 polymer ?
#
loop_
_entity_poly.entity_id
_entity_poly.type
_entity_poly.pdbx_seq_one_letter_code
_entity_poly.pdbx_strand_id
1 'polypeptide(L)'
;WKASWRDDHLRWVCGFANAEGGVLVIGRDDKGRVIGIADATRLLEELPNKIRDLLGIIVEVNLRSEGGREFIEVVTPAYPSPISYRGHYYQRSGSTLQELKGAALDRFLLRHYGRTWDGSPMPGVAVADLSTSALQRFRQLAAHSGRLDEAALQEADAGLLTKLKLAE
;
A
#
# COMPACT_ATOMS: atom_id res chain seq x y z
N TRP A 1 -4.11 -10.60 19.14
CA TRP A 1 -5.41 -11.04 19.63
C TRP A 1 -6.17 -9.90 20.28
N LYS A 2 -7.51 -9.98 20.32
CA LYS A 2 -8.39 -9.00 20.96
C LYS A 2 -9.52 -9.71 21.71
N ALA A 3 -9.85 -9.24 22.89
CA ALA A 3 -10.90 -9.82 23.71
C ALA A 3 -12.30 -9.64 23.08
N SER A 4 -12.55 -8.47 22.51
CA SER A 4 -13.81 -8.12 21.86
C SER A 4 -13.57 -7.27 20.61
N TRP A 5 -14.57 -7.15 19.73
CA TRP A 5 -14.50 -6.24 18.58
C TRP A 5 -14.73 -4.79 19.00
N ARG A 6 -13.96 -3.90 18.37
CA ARG A 6 -14.19 -2.45 18.37
C ARG A 6 -13.83 -1.91 16.97
N ASP A 7 -14.52 -0.88 16.50
CA ASP A 7 -14.28 -0.31 15.18
C ASP A 7 -12.85 0.23 14.99
N ASP A 8 -12.18 0.61 16.07
CA ASP A 8 -10.75 0.95 16.07
C ASP A 8 -9.85 -0.18 15.56
N HIS A 9 -10.33 -1.43 15.59
CA HIS A 9 -9.56 -2.56 15.07
C HIS A 9 -9.46 -2.57 13.55
N LEU A 10 -10.29 -1.78 12.85
CA LEU A 10 -10.13 -1.55 11.40
C LEU A 10 -8.77 -0.99 11.03
N ARG A 11 -8.12 -0.23 11.92
CA ARG A 11 -6.74 0.22 11.73
C ARG A 11 -5.75 -0.95 11.62
N TRP A 12 -6.00 -2.04 12.36
CA TRP A 12 -5.17 -3.25 12.29
C TRP A 12 -5.38 -3.99 10.99
N VAL A 13 -6.64 -4.11 10.54
CA VAL A 13 -6.99 -4.70 9.24
C VAL A 13 -6.32 -3.90 8.11
N CYS A 14 -6.45 -2.56 8.13
CA CYS A 14 -5.76 -1.66 7.23
C CYS A 14 -4.22 -1.88 7.25
N GLY A 15 -3.63 -1.97 8.45
CA GLY A 15 -2.20 -2.19 8.61
C GLY A 15 -1.72 -3.56 8.12
N PHE A 16 -2.54 -4.61 8.20
CA PHE A 16 -2.26 -5.90 7.60
C PHE A 16 -2.32 -5.83 6.08
N ALA A 17 -3.37 -5.22 5.51
CA ALA A 17 -3.53 -5.06 4.07
C ALA A 17 -2.35 -4.31 3.43
N ASN A 18 -1.81 -3.31 4.12
CA ASN A 18 -0.65 -2.50 3.69
C ASN A 18 0.72 -3.14 3.99
N ALA A 19 0.74 -4.34 4.56
CA ALA A 19 1.95 -5.10 4.83
C ALA A 19 1.90 -6.44 4.08
N GLU A 20 2.26 -7.52 4.72
CA GLU A 20 2.27 -8.87 4.14
C GLU A 20 0.97 -9.65 4.42
N GLY A 21 -0.09 -8.94 4.78
CA GLY A 21 -1.31 -9.55 5.28
C GLY A 21 -1.22 -9.89 6.77
N GLY A 22 -2.23 -10.62 7.25
CA GLY A 22 -2.24 -11.09 8.64
C GLY A 22 -3.60 -11.52 9.13
N VAL A 23 -3.64 -12.00 10.37
CA VAL A 23 -4.86 -12.48 11.01
C VAL A 23 -5.13 -11.70 12.28
N LEU A 24 -6.33 -11.09 12.35
CA LEU A 24 -6.85 -10.50 13.58
C LEU A 24 -7.78 -11.50 14.25
N VAL A 25 -7.44 -11.93 15.45
CA VAL A 25 -8.25 -12.88 16.23
C VAL A 25 -9.00 -12.12 17.32
N ILE A 26 -10.30 -12.32 17.40
CA ILE A 26 -11.23 -11.67 18.33
C ILE A 26 -11.88 -12.76 19.20
N GLY A 27 -11.87 -12.57 20.52
CA GLY A 27 -12.32 -13.57 21.50
C GLY A 27 -11.16 -14.31 22.18
N ARG A 28 -9.92 -13.78 22.04
CA ARG A 28 -8.75 -14.25 22.79
C ARG A 28 -8.15 -13.12 23.65
N ASP A 29 -7.65 -13.48 24.81
CA ASP A 29 -6.91 -12.56 25.68
C ASP A 29 -5.47 -12.32 25.18
N ASP A 30 -4.73 -11.44 25.84
CA ASP A 30 -3.35 -11.11 25.48
C ASP A 30 -2.36 -12.30 25.67
N LYS A 31 -2.78 -13.34 26.39
CA LYS A 31 -2.04 -14.60 26.54
C LYS A 31 -2.42 -15.66 25.50
N GLY A 32 -3.31 -15.31 24.55
CA GLY A 32 -3.80 -16.18 23.49
C GLY A 32 -4.88 -17.19 23.95
N ARG A 33 -5.38 -17.11 25.19
CA ARG A 33 -6.42 -18.03 25.68
C ARG A 33 -7.78 -17.61 25.12
N VAL A 34 -8.57 -18.56 24.69
CA VAL A 34 -9.94 -18.30 24.20
C VAL A 34 -10.83 -17.92 25.38
N ILE A 35 -11.35 -16.72 25.33
CA ILE A 35 -12.34 -16.19 26.29
C ILE A 35 -13.76 -16.20 25.73
N GLY A 36 -13.89 -16.33 24.40
CA GLY A 36 -15.15 -16.36 23.68
C GLY A 36 -15.69 -14.97 23.34
N ILE A 37 -16.71 -14.94 22.48
CA ILE A 37 -17.43 -13.72 22.06
C ILE A 37 -18.93 -13.97 22.23
N ALA A 38 -19.65 -13.04 22.86
CA ALA A 38 -21.09 -13.15 23.07
C ALA A 38 -21.90 -13.08 21.77
N ASP A 39 -21.46 -12.28 20.78
CA ASP A 39 -22.19 -11.98 19.54
C ASP A 39 -21.45 -12.49 18.30
N ALA A 40 -20.89 -13.70 18.36
CA ALA A 40 -20.03 -14.23 17.29
C ALA A 40 -20.77 -14.31 15.93
N THR A 41 -22.00 -14.79 15.91
CA THR A 41 -22.83 -14.90 14.70
C THR A 41 -23.09 -13.53 14.07
N ARG A 42 -23.47 -12.54 14.88
CA ARG A 42 -23.70 -11.16 14.39
C ARG A 42 -22.42 -10.55 13.80
N LEU A 43 -21.29 -10.73 14.47
CA LEU A 43 -19.99 -10.22 13.96
C LEU A 43 -19.56 -10.91 12.68
N LEU A 44 -19.87 -12.21 12.52
CA LEU A 44 -19.59 -12.96 11.30
C LEU A 44 -20.31 -12.36 10.08
N GLU A 45 -21.53 -11.86 10.27
CA GLU A 45 -22.33 -11.23 9.22
C GLU A 45 -21.93 -9.76 8.98
N GLU A 46 -21.65 -9.01 10.05
CA GLU A 46 -21.39 -7.58 9.97
C GLU A 46 -19.98 -7.23 9.50
N LEU A 47 -18.95 -7.98 9.95
CA LEU A 47 -17.56 -7.60 9.73
C LEU A 47 -17.14 -7.58 8.25
N PRO A 48 -17.52 -8.55 7.39
CA PRO A 48 -17.16 -8.51 5.98
C PRO A 48 -17.68 -7.25 5.29
N ASN A 49 -18.96 -6.88 5.56
CA ASN A 49 -19.58 -5.69 4.99
C ASN A 49 -18.92 -4.41 5.53
N LYS A 50 -18.73 -4.31 6.83
CA LYS A 50 -18.08 -3.15 7.47
C LYS A 50 -16.66 -2.93 6.95
N ILE A 51 -15.88 -3.98 6.79
CA ILE A 51 -14.51 -3.89 6.28
C ILE A 51 -14.51 -3.45 4.81
N ARG A 52 -15.36 -4.05 3.99
CA ARG A 52 -15.53 -3.64 2.59
C ARG A 52 -15.94 -2.17 2.47
N ASP A 53 -16.92 -1.74 3.24
CA ASP A 53 -17.50 -0.40 3.12
C ASP A 53 -16.54 0.70 3.63
N LEU A 54 -15.69 0.40 4.62
CA LEU A 54 -14.80 1.37 5.24
C LEU A 54 -13.36 1.33 4.74
N LEU A 55 -12.90 0.18 4.23
CA LEU A 55 -11.54 -0.01 3.74
C LEU A 55 -11.48 -0.30 2.24
N GLY A 56 -12.61 -0.63 1.59
CA GLY A 56 -12.66 -1.00 0.18
C GLY A 56 -12.00 -2.33 -0.14
N ILE A 57 -11.85 -3.23 0.83
CA ILE A 57 -11.17 -4.52 0.67
C ILE A 57 -12.06 -5.69 1.07
N ILE A 58 -11.73 -6.86 0.55
CA ILE A 58 -12.38 -8.12 0.91
C ILE A 58 -11.44 -8.92 1.82
N VAL A 59 -11.99 -9.44 2.90
CA VAL A 59 -11.28 -10.29 3.87
C VAL A 59 -12.08 -11.57 4.09
N GLU A 60 -11.40 -12.61 4.58
CA GLU A 60 -12.09 -13.80 5.06
C GLU A 60 -12.39 -13.65 6.55
N VAL A 61 -13.64 -13.91 6.93
CA VAL A 61 -14.08 -13.90 8.33
C VAL A 61 -14.55 -15.29 8.69
N ASN A 62 -13.83 -15.92 9.62
CA ASN A 62 -14.07 -17.30 10.01
C ASN A 62 -14.52 -17.41 11.47
N LEU A 63 -15.60 -18.11 11.73
CA LEU A 63 -16.00 -18.52 13.07
C LEU A 63 -15.22 -19.80 13.45
N ARG A 64 -14.61 -19.77 14.61
CA ARG A 64 -13.87 -20.90 15.19
C ARG A 64 -14.39 -21.21 16.59
N SER A 65 -14.17 -22.44 17.03
CA SER A 65 -14.53 -22.87 18.37
C SER A 65 -13.39 -23.67 18.99
N GLU A 66 -13.10 -23.38 20.26
CA GLU A 66 -12.09 -24.08 21.06
C GLU A 66 -12.58 -24.16 22.50
N GLY A 67 -12.63 -25.36 23.07
CA GLY A 67 -13.11 -25.58 24.43
C GLY A 67 -14.55 -25.11 24.66
N GLY A 68 -15.44 -25.22 23.63
CA GLY A 68 -16.83 -24.79 23.70
C GLY A 68 -17.03 -23.26 23.68
N ARG A 69 -15.98 -22.50 23.37
CA ARG A 69 -16.03 -21.02 23.24
C ARG A 69 -15.75 -20.62 21.81
N GLU A 70 -16.55 -19.73 21.29
CA GLU A 70 -16.45 -19.22 19.92
C GLU A 70 -15.58 -17.98 19.86
N PHE A 71 -14.78 -17.89 18.80
CA PHE A 71 -13.97 -16.73 18.46
C PHE A 71 -13.94 -16.51 16.95
N ILE A 72 -13.56 -15.32 16.51
CA ILE A 72 -13.52 -14.94 15.10
C ILE A 72 -12.08 -14.69 14.66
N GLU A 73 -11.75 -15.19 13.47
CA GLU A 73 -10.53 -14.86 12.74
C GLU A 73 -10.87 -14.01 11.54
N VAL A 74 -10.28 -12.82 11.44
CA VAL A 74 -10.32 -11.97 10.26
C VAL A 74 -8.99 -12.11 9.54
N VAL A 75 -8.99 -12.84 8.43
CA VAL A 75 -7.80 -13.08 7.60
C VAL A 75 -7.74 -12.01 6.52
N THR A 76 -6.72 -11.18 6.58
CA THR A 76 -6.51 -10.06 5.68
C THR A 76 -5.34 -10.38 4.75
N PRO A 77 -5.55 -10.47 3.42
CA PRO A 77 -4.44 -10.61 2.47
C PRO A 77 -3.65 -9.31 2.36
N ALA A 78 -2.43 -9.40 1.83
CA ALA A 78 -1.70 -8.21 1.37
C ALA A 78 -2.38 -7.63 0.13
N TYR A 79 -2.50 -6.31 0.08
CA TYR A 79 -3.09 -5.61 -1.06
C TYR A 79 -1.99 -4.86 -1.83
N PRO A 80 -2.02 -4.93 -3.18
CA PRO A 80 -1.03 -4.23 -4.01
C PRO A 80 -1.22 -2.71 -4.00
N SER A 81 -2.45 -2.24 -3.76
CA SER A 81 -2.78 -0.82 -3.67
C SER A 81 -2.79 -0.32 -2.24
N PRO A 82 -2.40 0.93 -1.97
CA PRO A 82 -2.46 1.52 -0.64
C PRO A 82 -3.89 1.57 -0.09
N ILE A 83 -4.09 1.03 1.09
CA ILE A 83 -5.37 1.03 1.79
C ILE A 83 -5.36 2.09 2.88
N SER A 84 -6.41 2.92 2.93
CA SER A 84 -6.58 3.91 4.00
C SER A 84 -7.80 3.62 4.86
N TYR A 85 -7.73 3.98 6.13
CA TYR A 85 -8.88 4.01 7.03
C TYR A 85 -9.12 5.45 7.47
N ARG A 86 -10.25 6.02 7.07
CA ARG A 86 -10.63 7.42 7.33
C ARG A 86 -9.57 8.43 6.89
N GLY A 87 -8.93 8.19 5.73
CA GLY A 87 -7.88 9.04 5.18
C GLY A 87 -6.50 8.86 5.81
N HIS A 88 -6.33 7.95 6.77
CA HIS A 88 -5.05 7.63 7.40
C HIS A 88 -4.53 6.28 6.90
N TYR A 89 -3.24 6.20 6.66
CA TYR A 89 -2.57 4.97 6.23
C TYR A 89 -1.86 4.34 7.43
N TYR A 90 -2.07 3.04 7.60
CA TYR A 90 -1.46 2.26 8.66
C TYR A 90 -0.66 1.12 8.05
N GLN A 91 0.46 0.77 8.66
CA GLN A 91 1.27 -0.38 8.27
C GLN A 91 1.71 -1.15 9.51
N ARG A 92 1.72 -2.49 9.41
CA ARG A 92 2.30 -3.35 10.44
C ARG A 92 3.82 -3.42 10.28
N SER A 93 4.53 -3.29 11.41
CA SER A 93 5.96 -3.57 11.51
C SER A 93 6.18 -4.45 12.74
N GLY A 94 6.46 -5.71 12.51
CA GLY A 94 6.52 -6.71 13.58
C GLY A 94 5.20 -6.79 14.37
N SER A 95 5.25 -6.55 15.68
CA SER A 95 4.07 -6.57 16.57
C SER A 95 3.36 -5.20 16.69
N THR A 96 3.89 -4.14 16.07
CA THR A 96 3.36 -2.79 16.20
C THR A 96 2.55 -2.35 14.99
N LEU A 97 1.55 -1.51 15.22
CA LEU A 97 0.80 -0.79 14.20
C LEU A 97 1.31 0.64 14.14
N GLN A 98 1.76 1.08 13.00
CA GLN A 98 2.28 2.43 12.79
C GLN A 98 1.38 3.20 11.82
N GLU A 99 1.05 4.44 12.15
CA GLU A 99 0.45 5.37 11.22
C GLU A 99 1.53 6.01 10.36
N LEU A 100 1.38 5.93 9.04
CA LEU A 100 2.32 6.50 8.08
C LEU A 100 2.04 7.99 7.91
N LYS A 101 3.08 8.82 8.09
CA LYS A 101 3.02 10.29 7.95
C LYS A 101 4.28 10.82 7.27
N GLY A 102 4.18 11.99 6.62
CA GLY A 102 5.31 12.69 6.01
C GLY A 102 6.10 11.76 5.07
N ALA A 103 7.40 11.81 5.12
CA ALA A 103 8.30 11.05 4.24
C ALA A 103 8.09 9.53 4.26
N ALA A 104 7.59 8.96 5.37
CA ALA A 104 7.25 7.53 5.43
C ALA A 104 6.02 7.21 4.59
N LEU A 105 5.00 8.08 4.62
CA LEU A 105 3.82 7.96 3.78
C LEU A 105 4.17 8.15 2.30
N ASP A 106 4.93 9.17 1.96
CA ASP A 106 5.34 9.45 0.58
C ASP A 106 6.08 8.25 -0.02
N ARG A 107 7.06 7.70 0.71
CA ARG A 107 7.79 6.50 0.28
C ARG A 107 6.89 5.28 0.11
N PHE A 108 5.93 5.10 1.01
CA PHE A 108 4.97 4.00 0.94
C PHE A 108 4.09 4.12 -0.31
N LEU A 109 3.53 5.29 -0.59
CA LEU A 109 2.67 5.54 -1.74
C LEU A 109 3.44 5.37 -3.06
N LEU A 110 4.63 5.95 -3.18
CA LEU A 110 5.48 5.81 -4.37
C LEU A 110 5.79 4.33 -4.66
N ARG A 111 6.15 3.54 -3.63
CA ARG A 111 6.44 2.11 -3.79
C ARG A 111 5.23 1.33 -4.32
N HIS A 112 4.03 1.59 -3.81
CA HIS A 112 2.83 0.88 -4.20
C HIS A 112 2.32 1.29 -5.58
N TYR A 113 2.52 2.53 -5.98
CA TYR A 113 2.18 2.98 -7.33
C TYR A 113 3.23 2.59 -8.38
N GLY A 114 4.28 1.88 -7.99
CA GLY A 114 5.35 1.44 -8.90
C GLY A 114 6.18 2.60 -9.47
N ARG A 115 6.11 3.78 -8.83
CA ARG A 115 6.86 4.97 -9.21
C ARG A 115 7.98 5.20 -8.22
N THR A 116 9.17 5.41 -8.75
CA THR A 116 10.28 5.97 -7.98
C THR A 116 10.13 7.48 -7.93
N TRP A 117 10.82 8.12 -7.02
CA TRP A 117 10.79 9.58 -6.88
C TRP A 117 11.12 10.29 -8.20
N ASP A 118 12.12 9.82 -8.91
CA ASP A 118 12.59 10.31 -10.19
C ASP A 118 11.68 9.93 -11.38
N GLY A 119 10.85 8.88 -11.21
CA GLY A 119 9.85 8.43 -12.18
C GLY A 119 8.47 9.05 -11.99
N SER A 120 8.30 9.99 -11.05
CA SER A 120 7.00 10.64 -10.83
C SER A 120 6.85 11.85 -11.75
N PRO A 121 5.80 11.90 -12.62
CA PRO A 121 5.56 13.06 -13.48
C PRO A 121 5.40 14.34 -12.67
N MET A 122 6.04 15.42 -13.09
CA MET A 122 5.86 16.74 -12.50
C MET A 122 4.64 17.42 -13.14
N PRO A 123 3.57 17.69 -12.39
CA PRO A 123 2.39 18.33 -12.95
C PRO A 123 2.71 19.73 -13.53
N GLY A 124 2.17 20.01 -14.71
CA GLY A 124 2.32 21.32 -15.34
C GLY A 124 3.67 21.58 -16.02
N VAL A 125 4.54 20.55 -16.14
CA VAL A 125 5.79 20.64 -16.90
C VAL A 125 5.63 19.86 -18.22
N ALA A 126 5.84 20.56 -19.34
CA ALA A 126 5.89 19.96 -20.66
C ALA A 126 7.34 19.82 -21.16
N VAL A 127 7.55 18.98 -22.18
CA VAL A 127 8.88 18.82 -22.82
C VAL A 127 9.44 20.17 -23.32
N ALA A 128 8.56 21.08 -23.78
CA ALA A 128 8.94 22.41 -24.24
C ALA A 128 9.50 23.32 -23.12
N ASP A 129 9.22 23.03 -21.86
CA ASP A 129 9.73 23.80 -20.72
C ASP A 129 11.15 23.39 -20.30
N LEU A 130 11.66 22.28 -20.88
CA LEU A 130 12.99 21.78 -20.58
C LEU A 130 14.07 22.64 -21.26
N SER A 131 15.18 22.82 -20.55
CA SER A 131 16.32 23.61 -21.07
C SER A 131 16.96 22.89 -22.27
N THR A 132 16.90 23.52 -23.46
CA THR A 132 17.56 23.01 -24.66
C THR A 132 19.07 22.78 -24.46
N SER A 133 19.74 23.65 -23.71
CA SER A 133 21.16 23.51 -23.40
C SER A 133 21.45 22.29 -22.50
N ALA A 134 20.54 22.00 -21.56
CA ALA A 134 20.66 20.79 -20.73
C ALA A 134 20.49 19.52 -21.54
N LEU A 135 19.54 19.49 -22.46
CA LEU A 135 19.30 18.34 -23.37
C LEU A 135 20.51 18.13 -24.32
N GLN A 136 21.07 19.21 -24.86
CA GLN A 136 22.28 19.11 -25.68
C GLN A 136 23.47 18.56 -24.88
N ARG A 137 23.69 19.07 -23.67
CA ARG A 137 24.74 18.56 -22.78
C ARG A 137 24.52 17.08 -22.42
N PHE A 138 23.27 16.69 -22.16
CA PHE A 138 22.94 15.28 -21.94
C PHE A 138 23.33 14.41 -23.15
N ARG A 139 22.96 14.82 -24.37
CA ARG A 139 23.31 14.08 -25.61
C ARG A 139 24.82 13.91 -25.76
N GLN A 140 25.61 14.96 -25.50
CA GLN A 140 27.07 14.91 -25.56
C GLN A 140 27.64 13.90 -24.55
N LEU A 141 27.17 13.97 -23.30
CA LEU A 141 27.63 13.06 -22.24
C LEU A 141 27.19 11.61 -22.49
N ALA A 142 25.97 11.42 -22.98
CA ALA A 142 25.44 10.09 -23.31
C ALA A 142 26.20 9.44 -24.48
N ALA A 143 26.51 10.20 -25.53
CA ALA A 143 27.37 9.75 -26.63
C ALA A 143 28.75 9.31 -26.12
N HIS A 144 29.36 10.11 -25.26
CA HIS A 144 30.68 9.78 -24.69
C HIS A 144 30.64 8.54 -23.78
N SER A 145 29.53 8.30 -23.09
CA SER A 145 29.38 7.14 -22.20
C SER A 145 29.13 5.81 -22.91
N GLY A 146 28.70 5.84 -24.18
CA GLY A 146 28.33 4.66 -24.97
C GLY A 146 27.11 3.89 -24.46
N ARG A 147 26.31 4.47 -23.54
CA ARG A 147 25.15 3.80 -22.94
C ARG A 147 23.88 3.91 -23.80
N LEU A 148 23.83 4.84 -24.72
CA LEU A 148 22.77 5.02 -25.70
C LEU A 148 23.34 4.84 -27.12
N ASP A 149 22.54 4.23 -27.97
CA ASP A 149 22.91 4.11 -29.40
C ASP A 149 22.80 5.48 -30.11
N GLU A 150 23.52 5.61 -31.20
CA GLU A 150 23.57 6.86 -31.96
C GLU A 150 22.22 7.24 -32.56
N ALA A 151 21.40 6.26 -32.92
CA ALA A 151 20.06 6.48 -33.45
C ALA A 151 19.14 7.12 -32.39
N ALA A 152 19.18 6.64 -31.15
CA ALA A 152 18.44 7.24 -30.05
C ALA A 152 18.89 8.68 -29.75
N LEU A 153 20.17 8.97 -29.86
CA LEU A 153 20.72 10.31 -29.67
C LEU A 153 20.35 11.33 -30.73
N GLN A 154 19.99 10.84 -31.92
CA GLN A 154 19.53 11.69 -33.06
C GLN A 154 18.01 11.90 -33.07
N GLU A 155 17.26 11.26 -32.21
CA GLU A 155 15.82 11.47 -32.11
C GLU A 155 15.47 12.89 -31.61
N ALA A 156 14.26 13.34 -31.93
CA ALA A 156 13.70 14.56 -31.37
C ALA A 156 13.63 14.45 -29.84
N ASP A 157 13.68 15.59 -29.12
CA ASP A 157 13.73 15.60 -27.64
C ASP A 157 12.59 14.80 -27.01
N ALA A 158 11.37 14.92 -27.53
CA ALA A 158 10.22 14.15 -27.04
C ALA A 158 10.43 12.63 -27.18
N GLY A 159 10.91 12.16 -28.34
CA GLY A 159 11.18 10.74 -28.58
C GLY A 159 12.29 10.19 -27.68
N LEU A 160 13.36 10.95 -27.51
CA LEU A 160 14.46 10.60 -26.62
C LEU A 160 13.98 10.48 -25.17
N LEU A 161 13.20 11.45 -24.69
CA LEU A 161 12.69 11.47 -23.31
C LEU A 161 11.71 10.33 -23.06
N THR A 162 10.85 9.99 -24.02
CA THR A 162 9.95 8.82 -23.94
C THR A 162 10.73 7.51 -23.86
N LYS A 163 11.78 7.33 -24.67
CA LYS A 163 12.66 6.14 -24.58
C LYS A 163 13.35 6.03 -23.23
N LEU A 164 13.73 7.15 -22.65
CA LEU A 164 14.32 7.21 -21.32
C LEU A 164 13.30 7.09 -20.18
N LYS A 165 11.99 6.98 -20.49
CA LYS A 165 10.89 6.97 -19.52
C LYS A 165 10.83 8.23 -18.66
N LEU A 166 11.26 9.35 -19.19
CA LEU A 166 11.24 10.67 -18.55
C LEU A 166 10.07 11.54 -19.01
N ALA A 167 9.36 11.13 -20.05
CA ALA A 167 8.09 11.70 -20.54
C ALA A 167 7.14 10.57 -20.94
N GLU A 168 5.82 10.80 -20.82
CA GLU A 168 4.73 9.93 -21.30
C GLU A 168 4.32 10.30 -22.71
#